data_ce08e2dc100523a6174445200c2745ae
#
_entry.id   ce08e2dc100523a6174445200c2745ae
#
_cell.length_a   1.000
_cell.length_b   1.000
_cell.length_c   1.000
_cell.angle_alpha   90.00
_cell.angle_beta   90.00
_cell.angle_gamma   90.00
#
_symmetry.space_group_name_H-M   'P 1'
#
loop_
_entity.id
_entity.type
_entity.pdbx_description
1 polymer ?
#
loop_
_entity_poly.entity_id
_entity_poly.type
_entity_poly.pdbx_seq_one_letter_code
_entity_poly.pdbx_strand_id
1 'polypeptide(L)'
;SALGTNSTADFNTAVGRDSLAANTTGSSLVAVGKGALDANTTSSNSTAVGTDALGANTTGSDNTALGYAALRDNTTASNNTAVGYFALEANTTGDVNVGVGSLSLDANTTGSSNVAVGVHSLGNNTTADGNTAVGHSVMIANTTGANNVAIGQLALDANTTASNNVAVGGAALTTNTTGTRNTAVGAGALFDSTTANDNTAVGYDCLLRNTTGEYNVAMGTSALDANTTADGNTAIGFGTLTDNTTGANNTAIGLNSLANNTTASNNTAVGVNSLVANTTGHDNNALGSGALDACTTGTDNNAFGRNALGALTTGAANTAMGHGALDACTTSDSNTAFGHIALTDCTTGIGNTAIGKTAAPNITDGDYNVSVGFETNEDLTTGDNNTSVGRQAAKNATTGANNTCLGYLAGHSSSPFTLTSQSNKVVIGNDSVDAAYIRVDWTVTSDARDKTEIENIPVGLNLVNDLRPVSYKFTDNRENNNPIGKTKYGFLAQ
;
A
#
# COMPACT_ATOMS: atom_id res chain seq x y z
N SER A 1 54.55 -4.38 -44.24
CA SER A 1 55.20 -3.11 -43.88
C SER A 1 54.14 -2.14 -43.39
N ALA A 2 54.48 -1.22 -42.47
CA ALA A 2 53.57 -0.14 -42.11
C ALA A 2 53.29 0.73 -43.33
N LEU A 3 51.98 1.19 -43.48
CA LEU A 3 51.51 2.02 -44.62
C LEU A 3 51.83 1.45 -46.01
N GLY A 4 51.73 0.14 -46.18
CA GLY A 4 52.16 -0.56 -47.42
C GLY A 4 51.50 -0.09 -48.71
N THR A 5 50.23 0.31 -48.69
CA THR A 5 49.42 0.68 -49.88
C THR A 5 48.87 2.10 -49.85
N ASN A 6 49.28 2.95 -48.88
CA ASN A 6 48.79 4.30 -48.75
C ASN A 6 49.02 5.13 -50.04
N SER A 7 47.95 5.58 -50.66
CA SER A 7 48.06 6.24 -51.98
C SER A 7 47.79 7.75 -51.95
N THR A 8 46.76 8.19 -51.27
CA THR A 8 46.32 9.59 -51.23
C THR A 8 45.89 10.07 -49.85
N ALA A 9 46.07 9.25 -48.81
CA ALA A 9 45.61 9.53 -47.46
C ALA A 9 46.63 10.35 -46.67
N ASP A 10 46.13 11.35 -45.90
CA ASP A 10 46.96 12.27 -45.09
C ASP A 10 46.78 12.04 -43.57
N PHE A 11 47.72 12.54 -42.81
CA PHE A 11 47.69 12.57 -41.35
C PHE A 11 47.65 11.19 -40.65
N ASN A 12 48.22 10.17 -41.26
CA ASN A 12 48.28 8.83 -40.70
C ASN A 12 49.56 8.58 -39.93
N THR A 13 49.43 7.95 -38.75
CA THR A 13 50.55 7.45 -37.94
C THR A 13 50.50 5.91 -37.90
N ALA A 14 51.55 5.22 -38.32
CA ALA A 14 51.61 3.79 -38.33
C ALA A 14 52.95 3.30 -37.73
N VAL A 15 52.89 2.55 -36.64
CA VAL A 15 54.07 1.98 -35.95
C VAL A 15 53.82 0.51 -35.65
N GLY A 16 54.60 -0.37 -36.26
CA GLY A 16 54.50 -1.81 -36.08
C GLY A 16 54.43 -2.57 -37.37
N ARG A 17 54.68 -3.91 -37.30
CA ARG A 17 54.58 -4.76 -38.51
C ARG A 17 53.14 -4.84 -38.95
N ASP A 18 52.88 -4.59 -40.25
CA ASP A 18 51.60 -4.67 -40.92
C ASP A 18 50.53 -3.68 -40.36
N SER A 19 50.96 -2.62 -39.67
CA SER A 19 50.05 -1.54 -39.29
C SER A 19 49.60 -0.72 -40.52
N LEU A 20 48.29 -0.48 -40.72
CA LEU A 20 47.71 0.19 -41.87
C LEU A 20 48.17 -0.41 -43.23
N ALA A 21 48.37 -1.73 -43.28
CA ALA A 21 48.98 -2.35 -44.47
C ALA A 21 48.11 -2.19 -45.76
N ALA A 22 46.79 -2.30 -45.64
CA ALA A 22 45.85 -2.21 -46.76
C ALA A 22 45.26 -0.78 -46.99
N ASN A 23 45.63 0.21 -46.21
CA ASN A 23 45.03 1.55 -46.31
C ASN A 23 45.32 2.22 -47.66
N THR A 24 44.25 2.72 -48.30
CA THR A 24 44.36 3.41 -49.59
C THR A 24 44.04 4.89 -49.50
N THR A 25 42.91 5.27 -48.96
CA THR A 25 42.42 6.65 -48.89
C THR A 25 42.00 7.12 -47.50
N GLY A 26 42.00 6.24 -46.49
CA GLY A 26 41.65 6.58 -45.08
C GLY A 26 42.64 7.55 -44.48
N SER A 27 42.18 8.65 -43.87
CA SER A 27 42.97 9.74 -43.32
C SER A 27 42.75 9.90 -41.81
N SER A 28 43.68 10.59 -41.12
CA SER A 28 43.62 10.86 -39.69
C SER A 28 43.58 9.60 -38.82
N LEU A 29 44.39 8.63 -39.17
CA LEU A 29 44.47 7.33 -38.49
C LEU A 29 45.71 7.23 -37.61
N VAL A 30 45.54 6.62 -36.42
CA VAL A 30 46.65 6.24 -35.55
C VAL A 30 46.64 4.72 -35.40
N ALA A 31 47.68 4.03 -35.87
CA ALA A 31 47.84 2.58 -35.76
C ALA A 31 49.21 2.23 -35.09
N VAL A 32 49.19 1.79 -33.88
CA VAL A 32 50.38 1.43 -33.10
C VAL A 32 50.28 -0.02 -32.60
N GLY A 33 50.97 -0.92 -33.19
CA GLY A 33 50.95 -2.35 -32.86
C GLY A 33 51.08 -3.21 -34.13
N LYS A 34 51.46 -4.51 -33.94
CA LYS A 34 51.43 -5.46 -35.02
C LYS A 34 49.98 -5.66 -35.48
N GLY A 35 49.71 -5.54 -36.81
CA GLY A 35 48.37 -5.75 -37.39
C GLY A 35 47.29 -4.72 -36.96
N ALA A 36 47.70 -3.61 -36.35
CA ALA A 36 46.76 -2.54 -36.02
C ALA A 36 46.19 -1.89 -37.32
N LEU A 37 44.85 -1.89 -37.51
CA LEU A 37 44.17 -1.38 -38.71
C LEU A 37 44.73 -1.98 -40.03
N ASP A 38 45.18 -3.23 -40.02
CA ASP A 38 45.84 -3.80 -41.20
C ASP A 38 44.94 -4.00 -42.40
N ALA A 39 43.64 -4.31 -42.19
CA ALA A 39 42.64 -4.43 -43.26
C ALA A 39 41.97 -3.12 -43.65
N ASN A 40 42.31 -1.99 -43.02
CA ASN A 40 41.67 -0.70 -43.31
C ASN A 40 41.90 -0.28 -44.75
N THR A 41 40.82 0.10 -45.47
CA THR A 41 40.94 0.56 -46.86
C THR A 41 40.61 2.04 -46.99
N THR A 42 39.46 2.48 -46.49
CA THR A 42 38.93 3.84 -46.74
C THR A 42 38.44 4.54 -45.45
N SER A 43 38.38 3.85 -44.31
CA SER A 43 37.89 4.48 -43.09
C SER A 43 38.84 5.58 -42.60
N SER A 44 38.31 6.56 -41.86
CA SER A 44 39.06 7.70 -41.31
C SER A 44 38.79 7.90 -39.82
N ASN A 45 39.59 8.74 -39.21
CA ASN A 45 39.40 9.21 -37.82
C ASN A 45 39.44 8.10 -36.75
N SER A 46 40.12 7.02 -37.01
CA SER A 46 40.20 5.91 -36.06
C SER A 46 41.57 5.81 -35.36
N THR A 47 41.55 5.40 -34.11
CA THR A 47 42.76 5.16 -33.29
C THR A 47 42.81 3.71 -32.85
N ALA A 48 43.85 2.99 -33.22
CA ALA A 48 44.13 1.61 -32.85
C ALA A 48 45.51 1.47 -32.20
N VAL A 49 45.56 1.14 -30.92
CA VAL A 49 46.82 0.94 -30.19
C VAL A 49 46.77 -0.43 -29.49
N GLY A 50 47.56 -1.37 -30.01
CA GLY A 50 47.62 -2.74 -29.54
C GLY A 50 47.82 -3.70 -30.72
N THR A 51 48.33 -4.92 -30.42
CA THR A 51 48.39 -5.98 -31.42
C THR A 51 46.99 -6.36 -31.89
N ASP A 52 46.78 -6.40 -33.19
CA ASP A 52 45.52 -6.73 -33.87
C ASP A 52 44.32 -5.84 -33.47
N ALA A 53 44.55 -4.64 -32.89
CA ALA A 53 43.50 -3.68 -32.61
C ALA A 53 42.87 -3.16 -33.94
N LEU A 54 41.52 -3.23 -34.09
CA LEU A 54 40.80 -2.92 -35.34
C LEU A 54 41.35 -3.67 -36.57
N GLY A 55 41.86 -4.91 -36.37
CA GLY A 55 42.55 -5.64 -37.40
C GLY A 55 41.71 -5.90 -38.65
N ALA A 56 40.45 -6.29 -38.53
CA ALA A 56 39.53 -6.58 -39.62
C ALA A 56 38.76 -5.34 -40.16
N ASN A 57 38.98 -4.15 -39.61
CA ASN A 57 38.22 -2.95 -40.01
C ASN A 57 38.52 -2.57 -41.47
N THR A 58 37.47 -2.47 -42.30
CA THR A 58 37.62 -2.08 -43.72
C THR A 58 37.16 -0.66 -43.97
N THR A 59 35.94 -0.30 -43.55
CA THR A 59 35.29 0.98 -43.86
C THR A 59 34.70 1.68 -42.62
N GLY A 60 34.66 1.05 -41.45
CA GLY A 60 34.14 1.65 -40.22
C GLY A 60 35.01 2.80 -39.72
N SER A 61 34.43 3.99 -39.52
CA SER A 61 35.13 5.22 -39.12
C SER A 61 34.87 5.61 -37.67
N ASP A 62 35.69 6.55 -37.15
CA ASP A 62 35.49 7.15 -35.85
C ASP A 62 35.56 6.12 -34.69
N ASN A 63 36.36 5.07 -34.84
CA ASN A 63 36.56 4.03 -33.85
C ASN A 63 37.82 4.28 -33.00
N THR A 64 37.74 4.00 -31.71
CA THR A 64 38.88 4.02 -30.77
C THR A 64 39.09 2.61 -30.19
N ALA A 65 40.23 1.98 -30.46
CA ALA A 65 40.62 0.67 -29.91
C ALA A 65 41.96 0.76 -29.20
N LEU A 66 41.97 0.53 -27.90
CA LEU A 66 43.18 0.52 -27.07
C LEU A 66 43.28 -0.81 -26.28
N GLY A 67 44.12 -1.69 -26.71
CA GLY A 67 44.33 -3.00 -26.09
C GLY A 67 44.63 -4.09 -27.08
N TYR A 68 45.10 -5.24 -26.60
CA TYR A 68 45.28 -6.44 -27.44
C TYR A 68 43.93 -6.89 -28.00
N ALA A 69 43.79 -7.00 -29.34
CA ALA A 69 42.59 -7.42 -30.03
C ALA A 69 41.32 -6.62 -29.71
N ALA A 70 41.45 -5.36 -29.27
CA ALA A 70 40.30 -4.47 -29.10
C ALA A 70 39.65 -4.18 -30.44
N LEU A 71 38.32 -4.41 -30.59
CA LEU A 71 37.57 -4.29 -31.87
C LEU A 71 38.19 -5.10 -33.02
N ARG A 72 38.82 -6.23 -32.72
CA ARG A 72 39.55 -7.01 -33.74
C ARG A 72 38.74 -7.33 -34.97
N ASP A 73 37.51 -7.87 -34.80
CA ASP A 73 36.65 -8.36 -35.87
C ASP A 73 35.73 -7.30 -36.47
N ASN A 74 35.87 -6.04 -36.04
CA ASN A 74 35.09 -4.92 -36.62
C ASN A 74 35.32 -4.79 -38.12
N THR A 75 34.26 -4.80 -38.90
CA THR A 75 34.38 -4.68 -40.34
C THR A 75 33.95 -3.33 -40.90
N THR A 76 32.70 -2.95 -40.60
CA THR A 76 32.08 -1.75 -41.13
C THR A 76 31.50 -0.81 -40.08
N ALA A 77 31.47 -1.26 -38.83
CA ALA A 77 30.87 -0.51 -37.73
C ALA A 77 31.67 0.75 -37.35
N SER A 78 30.98 1.80 -36.99
CA SER A 78 31.51 3.13 -36.68
C SER A 78 31.17 3.60 -35.26
N ASN A 79 31.91 4.61 -34.79
CA ASN A 79 31.66 5.28 -33.54
C ASN A 79 31.78 4.35 -32.32
N ASN A 80 32.59 3.33 -32.37
CA ASN A 80 32.84 2.40 -31.25
C ASN A 80 34.09 2.80 -30.42
N THR A 81 34.01 2.67 -29.12
CA THR A 81 35.16 2.85 -28.21
C THR A 81 35.42 1.54 -27.46
N ALA A 82 36.59 0.93 -27.65
CA ALA A 82 37.02 -0.26 -26.97
C ALA A 82 38.36 -0.03 -26.27
N VAL A 83 38.38 -0.15 -24.95
CA VAL A 83 39.61 0.01 -24.14
C VAL A 83 39.76 -1.20 -23.21
N GLY A 84 40.68 -2.05 -23.52
CA GLY A 84 40.94 -3.26 -22.74
C GLY A 84 41.34 -4.46 -23.57
N TYR A 85 41.82 -5.52 -22.93
CA TYR A 85 42.12 -6.81 -23.53
C TYR A 85 40.82 -7.46 -24.03
N PHE A 86 40.70 -7.73 -25.35
CA PHE A 86 39.54 -8.27 -26.02
C PHE A 86 38.25 -7.45 -25.85
N ALA A 87 38.34 -6.16 -25.57
CA ALA A 87 37.14 -5.30 -25.53
C ALA A 87 36.48 -5.21 -26.92
N LEU A 88 35.17 -5.52 -27.02
CA LEU A 88 34.41 -5.53 -28.27
C LEU A 88 35.04 -6.40 -29.39
N GLU A 89 35.73 -7.47 -29.02
CA GLU A 89 36.52 -8.29 -29.95
C GLU A 89 35.70 -8.77 -31.15
N ALA A 90 34.54 -9.41 -30.92
CA ALA A 90 33.71 -10.02 -31.94
C ALA A 90 32.78 -9.05 -32.66
N ASN A 91 32.82 -7.75 -32.37
CA ASN A 91 31.94 -6.77 -33.03
C ASN A 91 32.19 -6.69 -34.52
N THR A 92 31.13 -6.88 -35.33
CA THR A 92 31.27 -6.84 -36.78
C THR A 92 30.63 -5.59 -37.39
N THR A 93 29.35 -5.35 -37.05
CA THR A 93 28.53 -4.27 -37.60
C THR A 93 27.78 -3.45 -36.56
N GLY A 94 27.95 -3.71 -35.30
CA GLY A 94 27.32 -2.95 -34.20
C GLY A 94 27.96 -1.57 -34.01
N ASP A 95 27.18 -0.51 -34.15
CA ASP A 95 27.64 0.88 -34.05
C ASP A 95 27.46 1.46 -32.64
N VAL A 96 28.22 2.52 -32.34
CA VAL A 96 28.00 3.39 -31.16
C VAL A 96 28.11 2.64 -29.83
N ASN A 97 28.99 1.65 -29.75
CA ASN A 97 29.23 0.91 -28.51
C ASN A 97 30.43 1.45 -27.75
N VAL A 98 30.37 1.41 -26.43
CA VAL A 98 31.50 1.71 -25.52
C VAL A 98 31.80 0.49 -24.68
N GLY A 99 32.95 -0.12 -24.88
CA GLY A 99 33.49 -1.23 -24.09
C GLY A 99 34.77 -0.81 -23.39
N VAL A 100 34.76 -0.65 -22.08
CA VAL A 100 35.95 -0.28 -21.27
C VAL A 100 36.16 -1.32 -20.18
N GLY A 101 37.19 -2.12 -20.30
CA GLY A 101 37.54 -3.23 -19.42
C GLY A 101 37.93 -4.47 -20.19
N SER A 102 38.68 -5.39 -19.55
CA SER A 102 38.97 -6.68 -20.16
C SER A 102 37.69 -7.47 -20.39
N LEU A 103 37.53 -8.00 -21.62
CA LEU A 103 36.37 -8.81 -22.01
C LEU A 103 35.04 -8.07 -21.83
N SER A 104 35.01 -6.75 -22.00
CA SER A 104 33.78 -5.98 -22.05
C SER A 104 33.16 -6.05 -23.44
N LEU A 105 31.87 -6.48 -23.57
CA LEU A 105 31.17 -6.66 -24.85
C LEU A 105 31.92 -7.58 -25.84
N ASP A 106 32.72 -8.51 -25.35
CA ASP A 106 33.62 -9.31 -26.21
C ASP A 106 32.86 -10.22 -27.19
N ALA A 107 31.68 -10.71 -26.85
CA ALA A 107 30.84 -11.50 -27.73
C ALA A 107 29.89 -10.68 -28.64
N ASN A 108 29.86 -9.35 -28.52
CA ASN A 108 28.93 -8.51 -29.32
C ASN A 108 29.23 -8.62 -30.79
N THR A 109 28.22 -8.95 -31.62
CA THR A 109 28.39 -9.04 -33.08
C THR A 109 27.74 -7.90 -33.80
N THR A 110 26.44 -7.65 -33.56
CA THR A 110 25.63 -6.65 -34.26
C THR A 110 24.92 -5.67 -33.35
N GLY A 111 24.94 -5.91 -32.02
CA GLY A 111 24.32 -5.03 -31.07
C GLY A 111 24.89 -3.62 -31.09
N SER A 112 24.06 -2.61 -31.00
CA SER A 112 24.41 -1.18 -31.08
C SER A 112 24.02 -0.39 -29.86
N SER A 113 24.67 0.76 -29.67
CA SER A 113 24.33 1.70 -28.59
C SER A 113 24.46 1.12 -27.17
N ASN A 114 25.37 0.18 -26.97
CA ASN A 114 25.64 -0.41 -25.65
C ASN A 114 26.82 0.29 -24.96
N VAL A 115 26.71 0.46 -23.65
CA VAL A 115 27.78 0.96 -22.78
C VAL A 115 28.15 -0.11 -21.76
N ALA A 116 29.37 -0.63 -21.82
CA ALA A 116 29.91 -1.61 -20.89
C ALA A 116 31.21 -1.10 -20.28
N VAL A 117 31.21 -0.85 -18.98
CA VAL A 117 32.40 -0.38 -18.25
C VAL A 117 32.69 -1.33 -17.08
N GLY A 118 33.74 -2.09 -17.18
CA GLY A 118 34.15 -3.09 -16.19
C GLY A 118 34.58 -4.40 -16.82
N VAL A 119 35.29 -5.22 -16.05
CA VAL A 119 35.74 -6.56 -16.50
C VAL A 119 34.50 -7.45 -16.69
N HIS A 120 34.38 -8.14 -17.81
CA HIS A 120 33.25 -9.00 -18.21
C HIS A 120 31.88 -8.31 -18.19
N SER A 121 31.82 -6.99 -18.30
CA SER A 121 30.56 -6.27 -18.43
C SER A 121 29.91 -6.52 -19.79
N LEU A 122 28.65 -7.01 -19.87
CA LEU A 122 27.96 -7.43 -21.10
C LEU A 122 28.75 -8.46 -21.93
N GLY A 123 29.55 -9.34 -21.29
CA GLY A 123 30.46 -10.23 -21.99
C GLY A 123 29.80 -11.14 -23.02
N ASN A 124 28.61 -11.67 -22.78
CA ASN A 124 27.90 -12.56 -23.71
C ASN A 124 26.84 -11.84 -24.60
N ASN A 125 26.81 -10.51 -24.58
CA ASN A 125 25.87 -9.77 -25.46
C ASN A 125 26.18 -10.06 -26.94
N THR A 126 25.19 -10.50 -27.68
CA THR A 126 25.42 -10.79 -29.11
C THR A 126 24.78 -9.77 -30.05
N THR A 127 23.50 -9.54 -29.89
CA THR A 127 22.71 -8.73 -30.82
C THR A 127 21.86 -7.66 -30.15
N ALA A 128 21.87 -7.59 -28.81
CA ALA A 128 21.03 -6.66 -28.07
C ALA A 128 21.54 -5.22 -28.13
N ASP A 129 20.60 -4.28 -28.18
CA ASP A 129 20.86 -2.85 -28.29
C ASP A 129 20.51 -2.10 -26.99
N GLY A 130 21.14 -0.93 -26.82
CA GLY A 130 20.71 0.07 -25.85
C GLY A 130 20.93 -0.31 -24.38
N ASN A 131 21.83 -1.23 -24.07
CA ASN A 131 22.13 -1.62 -22.69
C ASN A 131 23.22 -0.74 -22.09
N THR A 132 23.08 -0.41 -20.80
CA THR A 132 24.12 0.27 -20.01
C THR A 132 24.53 -0.63 -18.85
N ALA A 133 25.79 -1.06 -18.81
CA ALA A 133 26.34 -1.95 -17.81
C ALA A 133 27.65 -1.38 -17.21
N VAL A 134 27.64 -1.07 -15.91
CA VAL A 134 28.81 -0.49 -15.23
C VAL A 134 29.14 -1.28 -13.95
N GLY A 135 30.28 -1.95 -13.96
CA GLY A 135 30.76 -2.77 -12.85
C GLY A 135 31.34 -4.11 -13.30
N HIS A 136 31.85 -4.90 -12.38
CA HIS A 136 32.42 -6.23 -12.66
C HIS A 136 31.29 -7.26 -12.85
N SER A 137 31.34 -8.02 -13.97
CA SER A 137 30.37 -9.08 -14.34
C SER A 137 28.91 -8.61 -14.33
N VAL A 138 28.66 -7.38 -14.72
CA VAL A 138 27.31 -6.83 -14.88
C VAL A 138 26.69 -7.36 -16.15
N MET A 139 25.46 -7.90 -16.08
CA MET A 139 24.74 -8.45 -17.22
C MET A 139 25.56 -9.44 -18.05
N ILE A 140 26.42 -10.24 -17.39
CA ILE A 140 27.36 -11.11 -18.11
C ILE A 140 26.64 -12.14 -19.00
N ALA A 141 25.49 -12.67 -18.55
CA ALA A 141 24.75 -13.69 -19.29
C ALA A 141 23.81 -13.12 -20.40
N ASN A 142 23.71 -11.80 -20.51
CA ASN A 142 22.78 -11.18 -21.48
C ASN A 142 23.16 -11.54 -22.90
N THR A 143 22.18 -12.01 -23.68
CA THR A 143 22.40 -12.33 -25.11
C THR A 143 21.62 -11.42 -26.03
N THR A 144 20.30 -11.28 -25.83
CA THR A 144 19.38 -10.54 -26.68
C THR A 144 18.47 -9.55 -25.90
N GLY A 145 18.58 -9.47 -24.59
CA GLY A 145 17.83 -8.52 -23.77
C GLY A 145 18.28 -7.08 -24.02
N ALA A 146 17.37 -6.18 -24.38
CA ALA A 146 17.66 -4.81 -24.77
C ALA A 146 17.15 -3.76 -23.80
N ASN A 147 17.71 -2.54 -23.86
CA ASN A 147 17.28 -1.39 -23.09
C ASN A 147 17.32 -1.61 -21.56
N ASN A 148 18.30 -2.33 -21.07
CA ASN A 148 18.51 -2.52 -19.65
C ASN A 148 19.59 -1.55 -19.11
N VAL A 149 19.41 -1.09 -17.89
CA VAL A 149 20.41 -0.32 -17.15
C VAL A 149 20.85 -1.14 -15.92
N ALA A 150 22.12 -1.51 -15.86
CA ALA A 150 22.67 -2.25 -14.72
C ALA A 150 23.96 -1.61 -14.21
N ILE A 151 23.98 -1.20 -12.95
CA ILE A 151 25.11 -0.53 -12.32
C ILE A 151 25.40 -1.18 -10.96
N GLY A 152 26.57 -1.76 -10.80
CA GLY A 152 27.00 -2.45 -9.59
C GLY A 152 27.48 -3.87 -9.88
N GLN A 153 28.40 -4.40 -9.07
CA GLN A 153 28.91 -5.76 -9.23
C GLN A 153 27.74 -6.77 -9.25
N LEU A 154 27.70 -7.66 -10.25
CA LEU A 154 26.70 -8.72 -10.44
C LEU A 154 25.25 -8.21 -10.59
N ALA A 155 25.05 -6.95 -10.94
CA ALA A 155 23.71 -6.46 -11.27
C ALA A 155 23.22 -7.09 -12.57
N LEU A 156 22.00 -7.69 -12.58
CA LEU A 156 21.40 -8.38 -13.73
C LEU A 156 22.32 -9.46 -14.36
N ASP A 157 23.18 -10.12 -13.59
CA ASP A 157 24.20 -11.01 -14.19
C ASP A 157 23.61 -12.26 -14.85
N ALA A 158 22.48 -12.80 -14.35
CA ALA A 158 21.78 -13.94 -14.97
C ALA A 158 20.82 -13.56 -16.11
N ASN A 159 20.66 -12.28 -16.43
CA ASN A 159 19.73 -11.84 -17.48
C ASN A 159 20.12 -12.42 -18.83
N THR A 160 19.20 -13.10 -19.50
CA THR A 160 19.47 -13.66 -20.84
C THR A 160 18.77 -12.90 -21.94
N THR A 161 17.48 -12.74 -21.84
CA THR A 161 16.62 -12.17 -22.91
C THR A 161 15.71 -11.05 -22.44
N ALA A 162 15.66 -10.79 -21.14
CA ALA A 162 14.77 -9.78 -20.56
C ALA A 162 15.19 -8.35 -20.92
N SER A 163 14.21 -7.48 -21.13
CA SER A 163 14.39 -6.11 -21.57
C SER A 163 13.73 -5.11 -20.65
N ASN A 164 14.18 -3.85 -20.73
CA ASN A 164 13.58 -2.71 -20.01
C ASN A 164 13.69 -2.80 -18.48
N ASN A 165 14.74 -3.41 -17.95
CA ASN A 165 15.01 -3.47 -16.54
C ASN A 165 16.01 -2.39 -16.10
N VAL A 166 15.84 -1.88 -14.89
CA VAL A 166 16.79 -1.00 -14.21
C VAL A 166 17.29 -1.68 -12.94
N ALA A 167 18.59 -1.95 -12.84
CA ALA A 167 19.23 -2.56 -11.69
C ALA A 167 20.42 -1.70 -11.23
N VAL A 168 20.30 -1.02 -10.10
CA VAL A 168 21.36 -0.15 -9.56
C VAL A 168 21.68 -0.58 -8.12
N GLY A 169 22.82 -1.20 -7.94
CA GLY A 169 23.29 -1.74 -6.67
C GLY A 169 24.01 -3.06 -6.84
N GLY A 170 24.88 -3.43 -5.90
CA GLY A 170 25.51 -4.75 -5.90
C GLY A 170 24.45 -5.85 -5.83
N ALA A 171 24.50 -6.79 -6.75
CA ALA A 171 23.58 -7.93 -6.85
C ALA A 171 22.08 -7.53 -6.95
N ALA A 172 21.74 -6.36 -7.50
CA ALA A 172 20.38 -6.02 -7.83
C ALA A 172 19.88 -6.84 -9.04
N LEU A 173 18.69 -7.47 -8.94
CA LEU A 173 18.10 -8.34 -10.00
C LEU A 173 19.05 -9.47 -10.46
N THR A 174 19.87 -9.98 -9.57
CA THR A 174 20.93 -10.95 -9.92
C THR A 174 20.40 -12.19 -10.62
N THR A 175 19.33 -12.80 -10.14
CA THR A 175 18.79 -14.07 -10.69
C THR A 175 17.79 -13.91 -11.82
N ASN A 176 17.49 -12.68 -12.23
CA ASN A 176 16.50 -12.42 -13.28
C ASN A 176 16.95 -13.02 -14.63
N THR A 177 16.10 -13.86 -15.19
CA THR A 177 16.39 -14.49 -16.49
C THR A 177 15.54 -13.89 -17.62
N THR A 178 14.23 -13.79 -17.41
CA THR A 178 13.26 -13.35 -18.43
C THR A 178 12.29 -12.27 -17.96
N GLY A 179 12.30 -11.89 -16.68
CA GLY A 179 11.43 -10.85 -16.12
C GLY A 179 11.74 -9.46 -16.71
N THR A 180 10.72 -8.72 -17.10
CA THR A 180 10.84 -7.43 -17.80
C THR A 180 10.23 -6.28 -17.02
N ARG A 181 10.67 -5.05 -17.32
CA ARG A 181 10.13 -3.80 -16.75
C ARG A 181 10.24 -3.70 -15.22
N ASN A 182 11.26 -4.32 -14.65
CA ASN A 182 11.55 -4.21 -13.24
C ASN A 182 12.49 -3.05 -12.95
N THR A 183 12.28 -2.36 -11.85
CA THR A 183 13.19 -1.33 -11.31
C THR A 183 13.69 -1.78 -9.95
N ALA A 184 14.97 -2.04 -9.83
CA ALA A 184 15.67 -2.44 -8.61
C ALA A 184 16.77 -1.43 -8.29
N VAL A 185 16.65 -0.68 -7.21
CA VAL A 185 17.64 0.30 -6.77
C VAL A 185 18.01 0.03 -5.31
N GLY A 186 19.18 -0.51 -5.09
CA GLY A 186 19.69 -0.92 -3.78
C GLY A 186 20.44 -2.24 -3.86
N ALA A 187 21.39 -2.48 -2.97
CA ALA A 187 22.04 -3.78 -2.90
C ALA A 187 21.01 -4.85 -2.51
N GLY A 188 21.00 -5.99 -3.22
CA GLY A 188 20.07 -7.09 -3.00
C GLY A 188 18.60 -6.80 -3.40
N ALA A 189 18.29 -5.65 -3.98
CA ALA A 189 16.93 -5.38 -4.42
C ALA A 189 16.49 -6.35 -5.53
N LEU A 190 15.33 -7.04 -5.38
CA LEU A 190 14.82 -8.09 -6.28
C LEU A 190 15.83 -9.21 -6.57
N PHE A 191 16.61 -9.58 -5.56
CA PHE A 191 17.72 -10.53 -5.72
C PHE A 191 17.28 -11.88 -6.32
N ASP A 192 16.25 -12.54 -5.76
CA ASP A 192 15.75 -13.86 -6.19
C ASP A 192 14.72 -13.80 -7.33
N SER A 193 14.47 -12.63 -7.93
CA SER A 193 13.51 -12.49 -9.02
C SER A 193 13.98 -13.24 -10.26
N THR A 194 13.17 -14.15 -10.76
CA THR A 194 13.53 -14.97 -11.92
C THR A 194 12.78 -14.59 -13.19
N THR A 195 11.46 -14.52 -13.13
CA THR A 195 10.57 -14.28 -14.27
C THR A 195 9.55 -13.16 -14.03
N ALA A 196 9.55 -12.59 -12.83
CA ALA A 196 8.60 -11.55 -12.42
C ALA A 196 8.71 -10.27 -13.27
N ASN A 197 7.58 -9.63 -13.52
CA ASN A 197 7.49 -8.42 -14.33
C ASN A 197 6.93 -7.24 -13.51
N ASP A 198 7.21 -6.03 -13.99
CA ASP A 198 6.54 -4.81 -13.53
C ASP A 198 6.67 -4.51 -12.04
N ASN A 199 7.78 -4.91 -11.40
CA ASN A 199 8.05 -4.62 -10.01
C ASN A 199 8.95 -3.39 -9.84
N THR A 200 8.71 -2.62 -8.79
CA THR A 200 9.58 -1.51 -8.35
C THR A 200 10.08 -1.78 -6.94
N ALA A 201 11.38 -1.92 -6.77
CA ALA A 201 12.06 -2.13 -5.50
C ALA A 201 13.14 -1.08 -5.28
N VAL A 202 13.01 -0.25 -4.25
CA VAL A 202 13.99 0.80 -3.92
C VAL A 202 14.38 0.69 -2.44
N GLY A 203 15.56 0.20 -2.17
CA GLY A 203 16.10 -0.01 -0.83
C GLY A 203 16.99 -1.23 -0.73
N TYR A 204 17.74 -1.33 0.37
CA TYR A 204 18.55 -2.51 0.69
C TYR A 204 17.62 -3.71 0.96
N ASP A 205 17.87 -4.86 0.31
CA ASP A 205 17.11 -6.11 0.42
C ASP A 205 15.58 -5.93 0.21
N CYS A 206 15.21 -4.95 -0.58
CA CYS A 206 13.81 -4.69 -0.92
C CYS A 206 13.30 -5.73 -1.92
N LEU A 207 12.13 -6.39 -1.65
CA LEU A 207 11.63 -7.50 -2.48
C LEU A 207 12.67 -8.63 -2.70
N LEU A 208 13.50 -8.90 -1.71
CA LEU A 208 14.68 -9.79 -1.83
C LEU A 208 14.31 -11.16 -2.41
N ARG A 209 13.28 -11.82 -1.87
CA ARG A 209 12.91 -13.20 -2.18
C ARG A 209 11.79 -13.34 -3.23
N ASN A 210 11.41 -12.25 -3.88
CA ASN A 210 10.35 -12.30 -4.89
C ASN A 210 10.80 -13.11 -6.11
N THR A 211 10.17 -14.25 -6.35
CA THR A 211 10.52 -15.12 -7.49
C THR A 211 9.70 -14.82 -8.73
N THR A 212 8.38 -14.82 -8.59
CA THR A 212 7.43 -14.67 -9.69
C THR A 212 6.34 -13.63 -9.46
N GLY A 213 6.25 -13.01 -8.27
CA GLY A 213 5.24 -12.00 -7.98
C GLY A 213 5.40 -10.76 -8.84
N GLU A 214 4.30 -10.24 -9.37
CA GLU A 214 4.26 -9.12 -10.31
C GLU A 214 3.56 -7.89 -9.73
N TYR A 215 3.78 -6.72 -10.33
CA TYR A 215 3.09 -5.47 -10.00
C TYR A 215 3.29 -4.98 -8.56
N ASN A 216 4.39 -5.37 -7.90
CA ASN A 216 4.67 -4.93 -6.54
C ASN A 216 5.49 -3.64 -6.53
N VAL A 217 5.16 -2.74 -5.62
CA VAL A 217 5.91 -1.51 -5.33
C VAL A 217 6.43 -1.57 -3.91
N ALA A 218 7.74 -1.64 -3.74
CA ALA A 218 8.39 -1.68 -2.44
C ALA A 218 9.47 -0.59 -2.33
N MET A 219 9.40 0.25 -1.29
CA MET A 219 10.37 1.31 -1.02
C MET A 219 10.76 1.32 0.46
N GLY A 220 12.00 1.02 0.75
CA GLY A 220 12.55 0.97 2.11
C GLY A 220 13.41 -0.27 2.32
N THR A 221 14.29 -0.22 3.31
CA THR A 221 15.07 -1.39 3.71
C THR A 221 14.14 -2.51 4.15
N SER A 222 14.32 -3.71 3.59
CA SER A 222 13.54 -4.92 3.86
C SER A 222 12.02 -4.75 3.67
N ALA A 223 11.58 -3.85 2.80
CA ALA A 223 10.18 -3.79 2.41
C ALA A 223 9.85 -4.98 1.49
N LEU A 224 8.82 -5.78 1.86
CA LEU A 224 8.39 -6.98 1.12
C LEU A 224 9.51 -8.03 0.91
N ASP A 225 10.47 -8.15 1.83
CA ASP A 225 11.64 -8.99 1.61
C ASP A 225 11.34 -10.49 1.55
N ALA A 226 10.29 -10.97 2.25
CA ALA A 226 9.86 -12.36 2.21
C ALA A 226 8.87 -12.71 1.08
N ASN A 227 8.42 -11.72 0.29
CA ASN A 227 7.45 -11.97 -0.78
C ASN A 227 8.01 -12.98 -1.79
N THR A 228 7.23 -14.00 -2.12
CA THR A 228 7.67 -15.00 -3.10
C THR A 228 6.89 -14.95 -4.40
N THR A 229 5.59 -15.00 -4.35
CA THR A 229 4.72 -15.13 -5.51
C THR A 229 3.53 -14.16 -5.50
N ALA A 230 3.39 -13.34 -4.46
CA ALA A 230 2.23 -12.46 -4.36
C ALA A 230 2.35 -11.23 -5.27
N ASP A 231 1.20 -10.82 -5.81
CA ASP A 231 1.07 -9.73 -6.75
C ASP A 231 0.41 -8.48 -6.13
N GLY A 232 0.67 -7.34 -6.74
CA GLY A 232 -0.10 -6.12 -6.50
C GLY A 232 0.07 -5.49 -5.12
N ASN A 233 1.14 -5.76 -4.40
CA ASN A 233 1.40 -5.17 -3.09
C ASN A 233 2.12 -3.82 -3.20
N THR A 234 1.75 -2.87 -2.36
CA THR A 234 2.46 -1.60 -2.17
C THR A 234 3.00 -1.52 -0.74
N ALA A 235 4.32 -1.48 -0.59
CA ALA A 235 5.02 -1.41 0.70
C ALA A 235 5.99 -0.23 0.73
N ILE A 236 5.70 0.80 1.52
CA ILE A 236 6.55 2.01 1.61
C ILE A 236 6.92 2.28 3.06
N GLY A 237 8.17 2.07 3.40
CA GLY A 237 8.73 2.26 4.73
C GLY A 237 9.69 1.14 5.12
N PHE A 238 10.44 1.34 6.19
CA PHE A 238 11.30 0.32 6.76
C PHE A 238 10.46 -0.84 7.33
N GLY A 239 10.78 -2.09 6.97
CA GLY A 239 10.13 -3.28 7.52
C GLY A 239 8.62 -3.38 7.22
N THR A 240 8.14 -2.76 6.15
CA THR A 240 6.73 -2.88 5.73
C THR A 240 6.49 -4.21 5.02
N LEU A 241 5.41 -4.93 5.36
CA LEU A 241 5.06 -6.23 4.76
C LEU A 241 6.23 -7.24 4.75
N THR A 242 7.09 -7.18 5.76
CA THR A 242 8.35 -7.95 5.82
C THR A 242 8.10 -9.45 5.68
N ASP A 243 7.14 -10.01 6.44
CA ASP A 243 6.87 -11.45 6.47
C ASP A 243 5.87 -11.93 5.39
N ASN A 244 5.41 -11.03 4.51
CA ASN A 244 4.43 -11.41 3.48
C ASN A 244 5.02 -12.39 2.48
N THR A 245 4.40 -13.55 2.34
CA THR A 245 4.84 -14.57 1.38
C THR A 245 3.94 -14.67 0.15
N THR A 246 2.63 -14.79 0.35
CA THR A 246 1.64 -15.01 -0.70
C THR A 246 0.42 -14.11 -0.63
N GLY A 247 0.34 -13.20 0.36
CA GLY A 247 -0.76 -12.24 0.46
C GLY A 247 -0.69 -11.17 -0.64
N ALA A 248 -1.76 -10.99 -1.40
CA ALA A 248 -1.83 -10.10 -2.54
C ALA A 248 -2.66 -8.84 -2.27
N ASN A 249 -2.45 -7.79 -3.09
CA ASN A 249 -3.24 -6.56 -3.07
C ASN A 249 -3.24 -5.82 -1.72
N ASN A 250 -2.16 -5.90 -0.97
CA ASN A 250 -2.01 -5.16 0.27
C ASN A 250 -1.35 -3.80 0.03
N THR A 251 -1.79 -2.78 0.74
CA THR A 251 -1.16 -1.46 0.77
C THR A 251 -0.65 -1.18 2.19
N ALA A 252 0.66 -1.07 2.37
CA ALA A 252 1.30 -0.79 3.64
C ALA A 252 2.23 0.43 3.52
N ILE A 253 1.96 1.48 4.30
CA ILE A 253 2.76 2.71 4.29
C ILE A 253 3.09 3.13 5.71
N GLY A 254 4.38 3.16 6.04
CA GLY A 254 4.87 3.54 7.37
C GLY A 254 5.80 2.49 7.97
N LEU A 255 6.54 2.87 9.00
CA LEU A 255 7.43 1.96 9.73
C LEU A 255 6.65 0.75 10.27
N ASN A 256 7.08 -0.48 9.94
CA ASN A 256 6.48 -1.76 10.35
C ASN A 256 4.97 -1.90 10.08
N SER A 257 4.43 -1.19 9.11
CA SER A 257 3.03 -1.37 8.71
C SER A 257 2.85 -2.76 8.09
N LEU A 258 1.84 -3.54 8.55
CA LEU A 258 1.59 -4.93 8.11
C LEU A 258 2.82 -5.85 8.18
N ALA A 259 3.74 -5.62 9.11
CA ALA A 259 5.03 -6.32 9.10
C ALA A 259 4.90 -7.85 9.18
N ASN A 260 4.02 -8.37 10.03
CA ASN A 260 3.85 -9.81 10.26
C ASN A 260 2.83 -10.48 9.33
N ASN A 261 2.30 -9.78 8.33
CA ASN A 261 1.38 -10.36 7.36
C ASN A 261 2.03 -11.52 6.61
N THR A 262 1.40 -12.68 6.59
CA THR A 262 1.98 -13.83 5.89
C THR A 262 1.26 -14.17 4.59
N THR A 263 -0.04 -14.36 4.66
CA THR A 263 -0.85 -14.84 3.54
C THR A 263 -2.11 -14.00 3.28
N ALA A 264 -2.39 -13.03 4.16
CA ALA A 264 -3.60 -12.24 4.05
C ALA A 264 -3.54 -11.23 2.90
N SER A 265 -4.69 -10.98 2.29
CA SER A 265 -4.84 -10.13 1.11
C SER A 265 -5.81 -8.97 1.37
N ASN A 266 -5.76 -7.96 0.51
CA ASN A 266 -6.70 -6.84 0.47
C ASN A 266 -6.67 -5.95 1.73
N ASN A 267 -5.57 -5.90 2.46
CA ASN A 267 -5.43 -5.02 3.61
C ASN A 267 -4.85 -3.67 3.22
N THR A 268 -5.35 -2.60 3.82
CA THR A 268 -4.77 -1.25 3.73
C THR A 268 -4.30 -0.82 5.11
N ALA A 269 -3.01 -0.55 5.26
CA ALA A 269 -2.40 -0.12 6.51
C ALA A 269 -1.52 1.12 6.28
N VAL A 270 -1.92 2.26 6.82
CA VAL A 270 -1.18 3.53 6.68
C VAL A 270 -0.92 4.12 8.07
N GLY A 271 0.33 4.12 8.48
CA GLY A 271 0.78 4.61 9.78
C GLY A 271 1.86 3.73 10.39
N VAL A 272 2.56 4.25 11.38
CA VAL A 272 3.55 3.49 12.15
C VAL A 272 2.83 2.37 12.92
N ASN A 273 3.28 1.12 12.76
CA ASN A 273 2.73 -0.08 13.39
C ASN A 273 1.22 -0.30 13.12
N SER A 274 0.66 0.23 12.03
CA SER A 274 -0.72 -0.11 11.66
C SER A 274 -0.80 -1.57 11.19
N LEU A 275 -1.78 -2.34 11.70
CA LEU A 275 -1.95 -3.77 11.41
C LEU A 275 -0.66 -4.61 11.60
N VAL A 276 0.22 -4.21 12.50
CA VAL A 276 1.56 -4.82 12.62
C VAL A 276 1.51 -6.31 12.95
N ALA A 277 0.58 -6.74 13.80
CA ALA A 277 0.45 -8.13 14.25
C ALA A 277 -0.37 -9.03 13.27
N ASN A 278 -0.93 -8.48 12.20
CA ASN A 278 -1.79 -9.24 11.30
C ASN A 278 -1.03 -10.40 10.64
N THR A 279 -1.63 -11.57 10.66
CA THR A 279 -1.06 -12.77 10.01
C THR A 279 -1.91 -13.25 8.85
N THR A 280 -3.20 -13.48 9.09
CA THR A 280 -4.14 -14.04 8.12
C THR A 280 -5.46 -13.27 8.00
N GLY A 281 -5.65 -12.19 8.77
CA GLY A 281 -6.83 -11.32 8.66
C GLY A 281 -6.83 -10.54 7.35
N HIS A 282 -7.92 -10.56 6.61
CA HIS A 282 -8.06 -9.94 5.28
C HIS A 282 -9.12 -8.84 5.26
N ASP A 283 -9.10 -8.01 4.21
CA ASP A 283 -10.08 -6.95 3.99
C ASP A 283 -10.16 -5.90 5.13
N ASN A 284 -9.04 -5.67 5.83
CA ASN A 284 -8.95 -4.67 6.89
C ASN A 284 -8.39 -3.34 6.36
N ASN A 285 -8.92 -2.22 6.86
CA ASN A 285 -8.44 -0.89 6.57
C ASN A 285 -7.99 -0.20 7.86
N ALA A 286 -6.72 0.11 8.00
CA ALA A 286 -6.13 0.76 9.15
C ALA A 286 -5.40 2.06 8.75
N LEU A 287 -5.94 3.21 9.13
CA LEU A 287 -5.32 4.52 8.94
C LEU A 287 -5.03 5.18 10.28
N GLY A 288 -3.80 5.22 10.68
CA GLY A 288 -3.34 5.83 11.92
C GLY A 288 -2.23 5.03 12.58
N SER A 289 -1.39 5.68 13.37
CA SER A 289 -0.39 4.98 14.17
C SER A 289 -1.07 4.07 15.18
N GLY A 290 -0.72 2.78 15.22
CA GLY A 290 -1.31 1.80 16.12
C GLY A 290 -2.79 1.48 15.83
N ALA A 291 -3.29 1.78 14.63
CA ALA A 291 -4.62 1.33 14.23
C ALA A 291 -4.59 -0.18 13.96
N LEU A 292 -5.48 -0.95 14.59
CA LEU A 292 -5.54 -2.43 14.48
C LEU A 292 -4.20 -3.13 14.77
N ASP A 293 -3.35 -2.56 15.64
CA ASP A 293 -1.99 -3.08 15.82
C ASP A 293 -1.90 -4.46 16.48
N ALA A 294 -2.89 -4.84 17.30
CA ALA A 294 -2.99 -6.19 17.87
C ALA A 294 -3.76 -7.21 17.00
N CYS A 295 -4.36 -6.78 15.87
CA CYS A 295 -5.20 -7.66 15.04
C CYS A 295 -4.37 -8.76 14.40
N THR A 296 -4.74 -10.02 14.64
CA THR A 296 -4.04 -11.19 14.09
C THR A 296 -4.79 -11.87 12.97
N THR A 297 -6.08 -12.14 13.17
CA THR A 297 -6.92 -12.89 12.23
C THR A 297 -8.28 -12.24 11.95
N GLY A 298 -8.57 -11.08 12.58
CA GLY A 298 -9.80 -10.32 12.35
C GLY A 298 -9.94 -9.87 10.90
N THR A 299 -11.19 -9.81 10.39
CA THR A 299 -11.49 -9.46 9.00
C THR A 299 -12.51 -8.34 8.87
N ASP A 300 -12.52 -7.65 7.74
CA ASP A 300 -13.54 -6.65 7.41
C ASP A 300 -13.60 -5.47 8.40
N ASN A 301 -12.50 -5.17 9.10
CA ASN A 301 -12.44 -4.09 10.07
C ASN A 301 -11.95 -2.79 9.43
N ASN A 302 -12.56 -1.66 9.83
CA ASN A 302 -12.20 -0.33 9.39
C ASN A 302 -11.80 0.55 10.58
N ALA A 303 -10.53 0.91 10.67
CA ALA A 303 -9.96 1.71 11.75
C ALA A 303 -9.31 3.00 11.22
N PHE A 304 -9.88 4.15 11.54
CA PHE A 304 -9.39 5.46 11.14
C PHE A 304 -9.09 6.33 12.37
N GLY A 305 -7.85 6.40 12.76
CA GLY A 305 -7.39 7.17 13.91
C GLY A 305 -6.29 6.46 14.67
N ARG A 306 -5.52 7.22 15.45
CA ARG A 306 -4.50 6.63 16.33
C ARG A 306 -5.15 5.68 17.34
N ASN A 307 -4.65 4.45 17.45
CA ASN A 307 -5.16 3.40 18.32
C ASN A 307 -6.67 3.09 18.13
N ALA A 308 -7.23 3.34 16.95
CA ALA A 308 -8.57 2.86 16.64
C ALA A 308 -8.54 1.33 16.53
N LEU A 309 -9.40 0.60 17.28
CA LEU A 309 -9.38 -0.87 17.38
C LEU A 309 -8.01 -1.44 17.79
N GLY A 310 -7.27 -0.71 18.65
CA GLY A 310 -5.89 -1.06 18.99
C GLY A 310 -5.73 -2.45 19.63
N ALA A 311 -6.61 -2.87 20.52
CA ALA A 311 -6.55 -4.18 21.17
C ALA A 311 -7.27 -5.31 20.41
N LEU A 312 -7.90 -5.05 19.26
CA LEU A 312 -8.66 -6.07 18.52
C LEU A 312 -7.75 -7.19 18.03
N THR A 313 -8.09 -8.44 18.36
CA THR A 313 -7.30 -9.62 17.95
C THR A 313 -7.96 -10.42 16.82
N THR A 314 -9.21 -10.82 17.01
CA THR A 314 -9.93 -11.75 16.11
C THR A 314 -11.30 -11.27 15.65
N GLY A 315 -11.82 -10.16 16.25
CA GLY A 315 -13.14 -9.63 15.91
C GLY A 315 -13.25 -9.16 14.45
N ALA A 316 -14.46 -9.17 13.92
CA ALA A 316 -14.74 -8.87 12.53
C ALA A 316 -15.83 -7.79 12.34
N ALA A 317 -15.83 -7.15 11.17
CA ALA A 317 -16.86 -6.21 10.73
C ALA A 317 -17.04 -4.99 11.67
N ASN A 318 -15.99 -4.56 12.34
CA ASN A 318 -16.02 -3.37 13.19
C ASN A 318 -15.61 -2.11 12.38
N THR A 319 -16.25 -0.99 12.68
CA THR A 319 -15.88 0.32 12.12
C THR A 319 -15.59 1.30 13.24
N ALA A 320 -14.36 1.76 13.34
CA ALA A 320 -13.89 2.74 14.32
C ALA A 320 -13.31 3.97 13.62
N MET A 321 -13.86 5.15 13.88
CA MET A 321 -13.35 6.41 13.36
C MET A 321 -13.17 7.44 14.47
N GLY A 322 -11.92 7.68 14.84
CA GLY A 322 -11.53 8.58 15.91
C GLY A 322 -10.36 8.03 16.70
N HIS A 323 -9.60 8.92 17.37
CA HIS A 323 -8.55 8.51 18.29
C HIS A 323 -9.15 7.65 19.43
N GLY A 324 -8.64 6.44 19.65
CA GLY A 324 -9.08 5.53 20.70
C GLY A 324 -10.55 5.07 20.58
N ALA A 325 -11.14 5.11 19.38
CA ALA A 325 -12.45 4.52 19.17
C ALA A 325 -12.32 2.98 19.18
N LEU A 326 -13.14 2.28 19.99
CA LEU A 326 -13.08 0.82 20.17
C LEU A 326 -11.67 0.31 20.59
N ASP A 327 -10.92 1.08 21.36
CA ASP A 327 -9.51 0.80 21.66
C ASP A 327 -9.33 -0.51 22.46
N ALA A 328 -10.20 -0.78 23.45
CA ALA A 328 -10.13 -2.00 24.28
C ALA A 328 -10.85 -3.23 23.67
N CYS A 329 -11.44 -3.09 22.49
CA CYS A 329 -12.14 -4.18 21.81
C CYS A 329 -11.17 -5.33 21.49
N THR A 330 -11.48 -6.56 21.90
CA THR A 330 -10.59 -7.71 21.72
C THR A 330 -11.11 -8.73 20.70
N THR A 331 -12.34 -9.18 20.89
CA THR A 331 -12.94 -10.26 20.08
C THR A 331 -14.33 -9.91 19.55
N SER A 332 -14.81 -8.71 19.81
CA SER A 332 -16.18 -8.29 19.47
C SER A 332 -16.37 -8.01 17.99
N ASP A 333 -17.60 -8.17 17.52
CA ASP A 333 -17.97 -8.05 16.13
C ASP A 333 -19.02 -6.97 15.89
N SER A 334 -19.02 -6.43 14.66
CA SER A 334 -20.12 -5.61 14.13
C SER A 334 -20.41 -4.31 14.89
N ASN A 335 -19.42 -3.75 15.58
CA ASN A 335 -19.56 -2.47 16.26
C ASN A 335 -19.22 -1.29 15.34
N THR A 336 -19.92 -0.18 15.53
CA THR A 336 -19.67 1.09 14.84
C THR A 336 -19.40 2.19 15.85
N ALA A 337 -18.18 2.74 15.88
CA ALA A 337 -17.79 3.85 16.73
C ALA A 337 -17.27 5.03 15.93
N PHE A 338 -17.92 6.16 16.01
CA PHE A 338 -17.54 7.38 15.31
C PHE A 338 -17.38 8.54 16.30
N GLY A 339 -16.15 8.85 16.68
CA GLY A 339 -15.82 9.91 17.62
C GLY A 339 -14.58 9.60 18.44
N HIS A 340 -13.97 10.65 19.02
CA HIS A 340 -12.86 10.48 19.96
C HIS A 340 -13.32 9.67 21.18
N ILE A 341 -12.64 8.55 21.49
CA ILE A 341 -12.95 7.60 22.55
C ILE A 341 -14.43 7.16 22.60
N ALA A 342 -15.05 7.00 21.42
CA ALA A 342 -16.37 6.37 21.34
C ALA A 342 -16.22 4.86 21.51
N LEU A 343 -17.07 4.26 22.36
CA LEU A 343 -17.10 2.82 22.67
C LEU A 343 -15.73 2.26 23.11
N THR A 344 -14.97 3.05 23.86
CA THR A 344 -13.54 2.79 24.09
C THR A 344 -13.27 1.52 24.90
N ASP A 345 -14.08 1.22 25.94
CA ASP A 345 -13.89 0.10 26.85
C ASP A 345 -14.64 -1.19 26.43
N CYS A 346 -15.26 -1.20 25.23
CA CYS A 346 -15.94 -2.37 24.70
C CYS A 346 -14.94 -3.52 24.49
N THR A 347 -15.10 -4.60 25.24
CA THR A 347 -14.21 -5.77 25.17
C THR A 347 -14.81 -6.88 24.31
N THR A 348 -16.06 -7.26 24.58
CA THR A 348 -16.76 -8.38 23.95
C THR A 348 -18.15 -8.01 23.42
N GLY A 349 -18.70 -6.82 23.76
CA GLY A 349 -20.02 -6.38 23.29
C GLY A 349 -20.12 -6.33 21.77
N ILE A 350 -21.24 -6.74 21.20
CA ILE A 350 -21.45 -6.84 19.76
C ILE A 350 -22.59 -5.94 19.26
N GLY A 351 -22.51 -5.53 18.01
CA GLY A 351 -23.60 -4.81 17.34
C GLY A 351 -23.90 -3.41 17.87
N ASN A 352 -22.98 -2.80 18.61
CA ASN A 352 -23.18 -1.46 19.17
C ASN A 352 -22.89 -0.36 18.16
N THR A 353 -23.68 0.72 18.19
CA THR A 353 -23.47 1.93 17.41
C THR A 353 -23.25 3.12 18.34
N ALA A 354 -22.07 3.74 18.32
CA ALA A 354 -21.72 4.90 19.13
C ALA A 354 -21.23 6.05 18.23
N ILE A 355 -21.98 7.13 18.13
CA ILE A 355 -21.66 8.29 17.31
C ILE A 355 -21.59 9.56 18.16
N GLY A 356 -20.41 10.10 18.32
CA GLY A 356 -20.14 11.28 19.12
C GLY A 356 -18.89 11.12 19.98
N LYS A 357 -18.26 12.23 20.34
CA LYS A 357 -17.15 12.19 21.31
C LYS A 357 -17.67 11.58 22.62
N THR A 358 -16.94 10.59 23.17
CA THR A 358 -17.31 9.87 24.40
C THR A 358 -18.76 9.34 24.39
N ALA A 359 -19.24 8.89 23.23
CA ALA A 359 -20.50 8.15 23.15
C ALA A 359 -20.27 6.72 23.64
N ALA A 360 -21.01 6.29 24.67
CA ALA A 360 -20.98 4.96 25.27
C ALA A 360 -19.55 4.44 25.60
N PRO A 361 -18.68 5.23 26.25
CA PRO A 361 -17.26 4.87 26.40
C PRO A 361 -17.05 3.65 27.30
N ASN A 362 -17.93 3.43 28.28
CA ASN A 362 -17.78 2.44 29.36
C ASN A 362 -18.53 1.10 29.09
N ILE A 363 -19.17 0.93 27.92
CA ILE A 363 -19.76 -0.37 27.56
C ILE A 363 -18.63 -1.40 27.49
N THR A 364 -18.77 -2.52 28.22
CA THR A 364 -17.80 -3.62 28.23
C THR A 364 -18.31 -4.81 27.40
N ASP A 365 -19.46 -5.35 27.75
CA ASP A 365 -20.09 -6.53 27.17
C ASP A 365 -21.57 -6.33 26.77
N GLY A 366 -22.10 -5.11 26.91
CA GLY A 366 -23.45 -4.77 26.46
C GLY A 366 -23.60 -4.84 24.95
N ASP A 367 -24.72 -5.40 24.46
CA ASP A 367 -24.99 -5.67 23.06
C ASP A 367 -26.07 -4.77 22.46
N TYR A 368 -25.98 -4.54 21.15
CA TYR A 368 -27.03 -3.91 20.32
C TYR A 368 -27.49 -2.53 20.83
N ASN A 369 -26.61 -1.74 21.43
CA ASN A 369 -26.93 -0.39 21.86
C ASN A 369 -26.72 0.64 20.76
N VAL A 370 -27.60 1.62 20.68
CA VAL A 370 -27.48 2.79 19.81
C VAL A 370 -27.27 4.04 20.65
N SER A 371 -26.13 4.68 20.55
CA SER A 371 -25.69 5.84 21.32
C SER A 371 -25.27 6.97 20.39
N VAL A 372 -26.13 7.96 20.16
CA VAL A 372 -25.85 9.06 19.22
C VAL A 372 -25.89 10.40 19.95
N GLY A 373 -24.73 11.00 20.12
CA GLY A 373 -24.56 12.29 20.80
C GLY A 373 -23.32 12.33 21.70
N PHE A 374 -22.89 13.52 22.07
CA PHE A 374 -21.81 13.76 23.03
C PHE A 374 -22.18 13.19 24.42
N GLU A 375 -21.32 12.34 25.01
CA GLU A 375 -21.53 11.70 26.34
C GLU A 375 -22.89 10.96 26.46
N THR A 376 -23.39 10.39 25.37
CA THR A 376 -24.60 9.54 25.41
C THR A 376 -24.27 8.19 26.00
N ASN A 377 -25.12 7.64 26.88
CA ASN A 377 -24.88 6.36 27.59
C ASN A 377 -23.48 6.29 28.23
N GLU A 378 -22.99 7.38 28.80
CA GLU A 378 -21.61 7.47 29.33
C GLU A 378 -21.31 6.39 30.38
N ASP A 379 -22.23 6.17 31.33
CA ASP A 379 -22.05 5.22 32.44
C ASP A 379 -22.54 3.79 32.12
N LEU A 380 -23.04 3.53 30.90
CA LEU A 380 -23.57 2.22 30.53
C LEU A 380 -22.43 1.20 30.39
N THR A 381 -22.60 0.04 31.06
CA THR A 381 -21.59 -1.03 31.10
C THR A 381 -22.07 -2.31 30.42
N THR A 382 -23.12 -2.95 30.92
CA THR A 382 -23.59 -4.29 30.51
C THR A 382 -25.03 -4.31 29.99
N GLY A 383 -25.68 -3.14 29.90
CA GLY A 383 -27.07 -3.07 29.42
C GLY A 383 -27.18 -3.26 27.90
N ASP A 384 -28.17 -4.05 27.46
CA ASP A 384 -28.41 -4.38 26.06
C ASP A 384 -29.58 -3.60 25.45
N ASN A 385 -29.59 -3.53 24.10
CA ASN A 385 -30.74 -3.06 23.33
C ASN A 385 -31.24 -1.64 23.70
N ASN A 386 -30.38 -0.75 24.20
CA ASN A 386 -30.74 0.61 24.52
C ASN A 386 -30.60 1.52 23.29
N THR A 387 -31.55 2.42 23.09
CA THR A 387 -31.49 3.45 22.06
C THR A 387 -31.48 4.83 22.71
N SER A 388 -30.37 5.53 22.62
CA SER A 388 -30.20 6.86 23.21
C SER A 388 -29.69 7.85 22.16
N VAL A 389 -30.49 8.89 21.90
CA VAL A 389 -30.17 9.92 20.89
C VAL A 389 -30.30 11.31 21.50
N GLY A 390 -29.20 12.02 21.54
CA GLY A 390 -29.12 13.36 22.12
C GLY A 390 -27.90 13.54 23.01
N ARG A 391 -27.41 14.77 23.15
CA ARG A 391 -26.30 15.06 24.06
C ARG A 391 -26.67 14.59 25.49
N GLN A 392 -25.83 13.75 26.10
CA GLN A 392 -25.99 13.21 27.43
C GLN A 392 -27.33 12.45 27.67
N ALA A 393 -27.94 11.94 26.61
CA ALA A 393 -29.11 11.06 26.73
C ALA A 393 -28.69 9.76 27.44
N ALA A 394 -29.46 9.31 28.41
CA ALA A 394 -29.19 8.15 29.27
C ALA A 394 -27.78 8.12 29.91
N LYS A 395 -27.16 9.28 30.15
CA LYS A 395 -25.79 9.39 30.67
C LYS A 395 -25.56 8.53 31.93
N ASN A 396 -26.54 8.50 32.87
CA ASN A 396 -26.45 7.80 34.12
C ASN A 396 -26.94 6.34 34.10
N ALA A 397 -27.38 5.84 32.93
CA ALA A 397 -27.75 4.42 32.79
C ALA A 397 -26.50 3.53 32.98
N THR A 398 -26.62 2.45 33.74
CA THR A 398 -25.50 1.55 34.07
C THR A 398 -25.69 0.16 33.48
N THR A 399 -26.74 -0.56 33.89
CA THR A 399 -26.98 -1.97 33.52
C THR A 399 -28.39 -2.20 32.94
N GLY A 400 -29.21 -1.15 32.87
CA GLY A 400 -30.58 -1.25 32.33
C GLY A 400 -30.60 -1.61 30.84
N ALA A 401 -31.55 -2.45 30.46
CA ALA A 401 -31.71 -2.91 29.09
C ALA A 401 -33.06 -2.47 28.47
N ASN A 402 -33.12 -2.48 27.10
CA ASN A 402 -34.33 -2.17 26.34
C ASN A 402 -34.93 -0.80 26.68
N ASN A 403 -34.10 0.23 26.83
CA ASN A 403 -34.54 1.59 27.07
C ASN A 403 -34.43 2.46 25.82
N THR A 404 -35.32 3.43 25.68
CA THR A 404 -35.29 4.45 24.63
C THR A 404 -35.24 5.83 25.26
N CYS A 405 -34.15 6.58 25.05
CA CYS A 405 -33.95 7.95 25.51
C CYS A 405 -33.76 8.91 24.34
N LEU A 406 -34.67 9.84 24.14
CA LEU A 406 -34.63 10.78 23.01
C LEU A 406 -34.62 12.24 23.51
N GLY A 407 -33.59 12.97 23.10
CA GLY A 407 -33.45 14.39 23.41
C GLY A 407 -32.28 14.69 24.36
N TYR A 408 -31.95 15.98 24.46
CA TYR A 408 -30.92 16.47 25.37
C TYR A 408 -31.26 16.11 26.82
N LEU A 409 -30.32 15.45 27.54
CA LEU A 409 -30.47 15.02 28.92
C LEU A 409 -31.68 14.07 29.17
N ALA A 410 -32.27 13.43 28.16
CA ALA A 410 -33.33 12.45 28.38
C ALA A 410 -32.81 11.27 29.21
N GLY A 411 -33.49 10.93 30.35
CA GLY A 411 -33.06 9.88 31.25
C GLY A 411 -31.87 10.25 32.16
N HIS A 412 -31.36 11.47 32.09
CA HIS A 412 -30.36 12.03 33.02
C HIS A 412 -31.00 12.46 34.34
N SER A 413 -30.19 12.78 35.35
CA SER A 413 -30.68 13.32 36.66
C SER A 413 -31.50 14.62 36.56
N SER A 414 -31.41 15.30 35.42
CA SER A 414 -32.20 16.50 35.08
C SER A 414 -33.40 16.17 34.16
N SER A 415 -33.91 14.96 34.20
CA SER A 415 -35.11 14.56 33.45
C SER A 415 -36.21 14.10 34.40
N PRO A 416 -37.47 14.09 33.98
CA PRO A 416 -38.60 13.63 34.80
C PRO A 416 -38.41 12.20 35.35
N PHE A 417 -37.51 11.42 34.75
CA PHE A 417 -37.16 10.08 35.16
C PHE A 417 -35.68 9.83 34.94
N THR A 418 -34.92 9.65 36.04
CA THR A 418 -33.51 9.30 35.97
C THR A 418 -33.35 7.80 35.70
N LEU A 419 -32.75 7.50 34.59
CA LEU A 419 -32.44 6.13 34.20
C LEU A 419 -31.07 5.72 34.81
N THR A 420 -31.05 4.67 35.59
CA THR A 420 -29.83 4.08 36.16
C THR A 420 -29.74 2.60 35.78
N SER A 421 -30.35 1.70 36.53
CA SER A 421 -30.36 0.23 36.29
C SER A 421 -31.73 -0.29 35.78
N GLN A 422 -32.70 0.61 35.57
CA GLN A 422 -34.03 0.19 35.14
C GLN A 422 -34.04 -0.22 33.66
N SER A 423 -34.94 -1.14 33.32
CA SER A 423 -35.14 -1.63 31.98
C SER A 423 -36.55 -1.31 31.42
N ASN A 424 -36.73 -1.43 30.14
CA ASN A 424 -38.03 -1.30 29.45
C ASN A 424 -38.66 0.09 29.65
N LYS A 425 -37.88 1.16 29.54
CA LYS A 425 -38.35 2.55 29.68
C LYS A 425 -38.23 3.35 28.41
N VAL A 426 -39.20 4.24 28.20
CA VAL A 426 -39.12 5.28 27.16
C VAL A 426 -39.09 6.63 27.85
N VAL A 427 -38.03 7.42 27.62
CA VAL A 427 -37.85 8.75 28.18
C VAL A 427 -37.62 9.75 27.04
N ILE A 428 -38.48 10.76 26.94
CA ILE A 428 -38.39 11.78 25.89
C ILE A 428 -38.22 13.15 26.52
N GLY A 429 -37.11 13.82 26.24
CA GLY A 429 -36.79 15.15 26.77
C GLY A 429 -36.29 15.16 28.21
N ASN A 430 -36.10 16.39 28.72
CA ASN A 430 -35.66 16.69 30.10
C ASN A 430 -36.66 17.57 30.80
N ASP A 431 -36.35 18.03 32.04
CA ASP A 431 -37.22 18.89 32.87
C ASP A 431 -37.57 20.25 32.24
N SER A 432 -36.88 20.66 31.19
CA SER A 432 -37.14 21.89 30.46
C SER A 432 -38.13 21.73 29.27
N VAL A 433 -38.57 20.49 29.00
CA VAL A 433 -39.57 20.22 27.95
C VAL A 433 -40.97 20.46 28.53
N ASP A 434 -41.62 21.53 28.13
CA ASP A 434 -42.90 21.97 28.64
C ASP A 434 -44.12 21.57 27.76
N ALA A 435 -43.88 21.12 26.53
CA ALA A 435 -44.92 20.65 25.66
C ALA A 435 -44.44 19.60 24.63
N ALA A 436 -45.25 18.58 24.41
CA ALA A 436 -45.09 17.62 23.32
C ALA A 436 -46.24 17.77 22.30
N TYR A 437 -45.92 18.17 21.07
CA TYR A 437 -46.91 18.30 20.00
C TYR A 437 -47.01 17.00 19.22
N ILE A 438 -48.10 16.25 19.49
CA ILE A 438 -48.37 14.96 18.85
C ILE A 438 -49.65 15.08 18.05
N ARG A 439 -49.59 14.86 16.74
CA ARG A 439 -50.76 15.03 15.83
C ARG A 439 -51.80 13.90 15.95
N VAL A 440 -51.38 12.75 16.50
CA VAL A 440 -52.23 11.57 16.69
C VAL A 440 -52.31 11.22 18.18
N ASP A 441 -53.41 10.63 18.62
CA ASP A 441 -53.55 10.18 20.01
C ASP A 441 -52.61 9.01 20.27
N TRP A 442 -51.99 9.01 21.44
CA TRP A 442 -51.26 7.82 21.94
C TRP A 442 -52.30 6.73 22.23
N THR A 443 -52.20 5.59 21.57
CA THR A 443 -53.03 4.45 21.87
C THR A 443 -52.43 3.70 23.07
N VAL A 444 -53.04 3.82 24.20
CA VAL A 444 -52.69 2.97 25.36
C VAL A 444 -53.56 1.72 25.25
N THR A 445 -52.92 0.58 24.93
CA THR A 445 -53.60 -0.73 24.95
C THR A 445 -53.94 -1.06 26.42
N SER A 446 -55.21 -1.14 26.74
CA SER A 446 -55.72 -1.49 28.06
C SER A 446 -56.83 -2.52 27.92
N ASP A 447 -56.46 -3.78 27.94
CA ASP A 447 -57.43 -4.90 27.93
C ASP A 447 -57.59 -5.43 29.36
N ALA A 448 -58.79 -5.91 29.73
CA ALA A 448 -59.01 -6.56 31.03
C ALA A 448 -58.18 -7.82 31.19
N ARG A 449 -57.75 -8.46 30.09
CA ARG A 449 -56.87 -9.63 30.08
C ARG A 449 -55.40 -9.32 30.44
N ASP A 450 -55.00 -8.03 30.32
CA ASP A 450 -53.67 -7.51 30.67
C ASP A 450 -53.59 -7.00 32.09
N LYS A 451 -54.68 -7.15 32.89
CA LYS A 451 -54.77 -6.65 34.29
C LYS A 451 -54.93 -7.83 35.23
N THR A 452 -54.15 -7.78 36.31
CA THR A 452 -54.24 -8.71 37.43
C THR A 452 -54.82 -7.98 38.64
N GLU A 453 -55.37 -8.74 39.61
CA GLU A 453 -55.91 -8.18 40.87
C GLU A 453 -57.00 -7.14 40.65
N ILE A 454 -57.93 -7.41 39.71
CA ILE A 454 -59.10 -6.61 39.48
C ILE A 454 -60.10 -6.79 40.61
N GLU A 455 -60.23 -5.83 41.48
CA GLU A 455 -61.19 -5.82 42.60
C GLU A 455 -62.32 -4.79 42.35
N ASN A 456 -63.48 -5.07 42.86
CA ASN A 456 -64.59 -4.12 42.87
C ASN A 456 -64.29 -2.98 43.83
N ILE A 457 -64.35 -1.75 43.37
CA ILE A 457 -64.21 -0.60 44.26
C ILE A 457 -65.41 -0.51 45.21
N PRO A 458 -65.21 -0.17 46.54
CA PRO A 458 -66.30 -0.13 47.52
C PRO A 458 -67.26 1.06 47.37
N VAL A 459 -66.99 1.90 46.41
CA VAL A 459 -67.83 3.12 46.12
C VAL A 459 -68.68 2.87 44.87
N GLY A 460 -69.93 2.70 45.03
CA GLY A 460 -70.83 2.32 43.94
C GLY A 460 -71.38 3.53 43.13
N LEU A 461 -72.64 3.47 42.81
CA LEU A 461 -73.34 4.45 41.94
C LEU A 461 -73.22 5.91 42.35
N ASN A 462 -72.98 6.18 43.63
CA ASN A 462 -72.79 7.55 44.13
C ASN A 462 -71.55 8.21 43.56
N LEU A 463 -70.43 7.50 43.49
CA LEU A 463 -69.21 8.03 42.83
C LEU A 463 -69.47 8.32 41.34
N VAL A 464 -70.18 7.45 40.64
CA VAL A 464 -70.50 7.65 39.24
C VAL A 464 -71.38 8.88 39.04
N ASN A 465 -72.33 9.15 39.94
CA ASN A 465 -73.20 10.33 39.91
C ASN A 465 -72.46 11.64 40.24
N ASP A 466 -71.40 11.57 41.03
CA ASP A 466 -70.53 12.71 41.37
C ASP A 466 -69.53 13.07 40.28
N LEU A 467 -69.27 12.16 39.33
CA LEU A 467 -68.41 12.42 38.17
C LEU A 467 -69.08 13.42 37.23
N ARG A 468 -68.40 14.51 36.95
CA ARG A 468 -68.87 15.53 35.98
C ARG A 468 -68.26 15.22 34.58
N PRO A 469 -69.04 14.59 33.69
CA PRO A 469 -68.61 14.43 32.31
C PRO A 469 -68.61 15.75 31.58
N VAL A 470 -67.61 16.02 30.82
CA VAL A 470 -67.50 17.27 30.05
C VAL A 470 -67.05 16.94 28.63
N SER A 471 -67.44 17.78 27.68
CA SER A 471 -66.83 17.84 26.37
C SER A 471 -65.89 19.03 26.30
N TYR A 472 -64.74 18.87 25.78
CA TYR A 472 -63.75 19.93 25.67
C TYR A 472 -62.98 19.84 24.36
N LYS A 473 -62.31 20.94 24.02
CA LYS A 473 -61.27 20.98 23.00
C LYS A 473 -60.03 21.53 23.62
N PHE A 474 -58.88 21.07 23.14
CA PHE A 474 -57.62 21.69 23.57
C PHE A 474 -57.56 23.13 23.02
N THR A 475 -56.79 23.99 23.66
CA THR A 475 -56.47 25.33 23.17
C THR A 475 -55.08 25.32 22.53
N ASP A 476 -54.83 26.27 21.62
CA ASP A 476 -53.52 26.42 20.92
C ASP A 476 -52.40 26.82 21.92
N ASN A 477 -52.74 27.64 22.89
CA ASN A 477 -51.90 27.96 24.04
C ASN A 477 -52.76 28.38 25.24
N ARG A 478 -52.14 28.45 26.44
CA ARG A 478 -52.86 28.83 27.69
C ARG A 478 -53.28 30.30 27.76
N GLU A 479 -52.67 31.17 26.95
CA GLU A 479 -52.89 32.61 26.95
C GLU A 479 -54.08 33.02 26.09
N ASN A 480 -54.30 32.37 24.94
CA ASN A 480 -55.25 32.81 23.92
C ASN A 480 -56.58 32.02 23.91
N ASN A 481 -56.64 30.86 24.60
CA ASN A 481 -57.84 30.01 24.72
C ASN A 481 -58.52 29.64 23.36
N ASN A 482 -57.80 29.70 22.24
CA ASN A 482 -58.36 29.32 20.95
C ASN A 482 -58.54 27.81 20.85
N PRO A 483 -59.74 27.26 20.68
CA PRO A 483 -59.97 25.83 20.65
C PRO A 483 -59.38 25.20 19.37
N ILE A 484 -58.60 24.18 19.51
CA ILE A 484 -57.98 23.40 18.40
C ILE A 484 -58.46 21.94 18.44
N GLY A 485 -58.52 21.30 17.27
CA GLY A 485 -58.77 19.89 17.11
C GLY A 485 -60.24 19.46 17.29
N LYS A 486 -60.46 18.14 17.37
CA LYS A 486 -61.78 17.53 17.57
C LYS A 486 -62.22 17.66 19.01
N THR A 487 -63.54 17.72 19.23
CA THR A 487 -64.13 17.65 20.59
C THR A 487 -63.75 16.33 21.22
N LYS A 488 -63.25 16.39 22.45
CA LYS A 488 -62.96 15.26 23.34
C LYS A 488 -64.00 15.17 24.41
N TYR A 489 -64.18 14.00 24.98
CA TYR A 489 -65.06 13.75 26.11
C TYR A 489 -64.23 13.13 27.26
N GLY A 490 -64.48 13.55 28.48
CA GLY A 490 -63.74 13.09 29.63
C GLY A 490 -64.27 13.69 30.95
N PHE A 491 -63.51 13.52 32.00
CA PHE A 491 -63.80 14.10 33.33
C PHE A 491 -62.77 15.18 33.64
N LEU A 492 -63.22 16.29 34.28
CA LEU A 492 -62.28 17.28 34.81
C LEU A 492 -61.60 16.71 36.06
N ALA A 493 -60.27 16.68 36.08
CA ALA A 493 -59.54 16.59 37.32
C ALA A 493 -59.56 17.96 38.00
N GLN A 494 -60.03 18.03 39.19
CA GLN A 494 -59.95 19.23 40.04
C GLN A 494 -58.73 19.22 40.91
#